data_7a2f18b163787940a461d13b9c421386
#
_entry.id   7a2f18b163787940a461d13b9c421386
#
_cell.length_a   1.000
_cell.length_b   1.000
_cell.length_c   1.000
_cell.angle_alpha   90.00
_cell.angle_beta   90.00
_cell.angle_gamma   90.00
#
_symmetry.space_group_name_H-M   'P 1'
#
loop_
_entity.id
_entity.type
_entity.pdbx_description
1 polymer ?
#
loop_
_entity_poly.entity_id
_entity_poly.type
_entity_poly.pdbx_seq_one_letter_code
_entity_poly.pdbx_strand_id
1 'polypeptide(L)'
;MEKTMSSRDKATSSSIELRLPSRLGYEKVAMNTAASVARLMGFSDERVEDLKTAVAEACINAMEHGNKLDESLSVGVVLSMDANSLEVKVTDNGEGPQSSTGAPDIHKKMQEEEEARGMGMFLIQALVDEVEWVSSPPAGSYARMVIHLSQPAL
;
A
#
# COMPACT_ATOMS: atom_id res chain seq x y z
N MET A 1 11.48 13.43 -31.61
CA MET A 1 10.15 13.89 -31.22
C MET A 1 9.56 13.07 -30.12
N GLU A 2 9.57 11.77 -30.25
CA GLU A 2 9.07 10.91 -29.17
C GLU A 2 9.82 11.09 -27.87
N LYS A 3 11.10 11.40 -27.95
CA LYS A 3 11.89 11.65 -26.77
C LYS A 3 11.34 12.81 -25.96
N THR A 4 10.82 13.83 -26.63
CA THR A 4 10.27 14.99 -25.97
C THR A 4 9.05 14.63 -25.12
N MET A 5 8.18 13.81 -25.66
CA MET A 5 7.01 13.35 -24.92
C MET A 5 7.40 12.46 -23.75
N SER A 6 8.31 11.54 -23.99
CA SER A 6 8.78 10.64 -22.93
C SER A 6 9.46 11.43 -21.80
N SER A 7 10.25 12.43 -22.15
CA SER A 7 10.89 13.30 -21.15
C SER A 7 9.86 14.10 -20.38
N ARG A 8 8.84 14.58 -21.07
CA ARG A 8 7.79 15.36 -20.44
C ARG A 8 7.00 14.51 -19.45
N ASP A 9 6.67 13.27 -19.83
CA ASP A 9 5.97 12.36 -18.94
C ASP A 9 6.79 12.07 -17.71
N LYS A 10 8.10 11.87 -17.86
CA LYS A 10 8.99 11.67 -16.74
C LYS A 10 9.08 12.89 -15.86
N ALA A 11 9.01 14.08 -16.45
CA ALA A 11 9.08 15.33 -15.69
C ALA A 11 7.82 15.58 -14.88
N THR A 12 6.67 15.01 -15.30
CA THR A 12 5.41 15.23 -14.57
C THR A 12 5.14 14.16 -13.52
N SER A 13 5.94 13.10 -13.49
CA SER A 13 5.77 12.07 -12.49
C SER A 13 7.05 11.93 -11.67
N SER A 14 6.88 11.84 -10.39
CA SER A 14 7.98 11.66 -9.45
C SER A 14 7.62 10.49 -8.55
N SER A 15 8.64 9.88 -7.96
CA SER A 15 8.39 8.79 -7.04
C SER A 15 9.35 8.82 -5.86
N ILE A 16 8.90 8.23 -4.77
CA ILE A 16 9.68 8.02 -3.55
C ILE A 16 9.55 6.55 -3.23
N GLU A 17 10.67 5.90 -2.96
CA GLU A 17 10.69 4.49 -2.63
C GLU A 17 11.19 4.29 -1.21
N LEU A 18 10.52 3.40 -0.50
CA LEU A 18 10.92 2.99 0.85
C LEU A 18 11.05 1.47 0.87
N ARG A 19 11.98 1.00 1.66
CA ARG A 19 12.09 -0.42 1.95
C ARG A 19 12.06 -0.56 3.46
N LEU A 20 11.04 -1.25 3.96
CA LEU A 20 10.82 -1.39 5.39
C LEU A 20 11.06 -2.83 5.82
N PRO A 21 11.66 -3.06 6.99
CA PRO A 21 11.67 -4.41 7.54
C PRO A 21 10.25 -4.85 7.89
N SER A 22 9.98 -6.15 7.80
CA SER A 22 8.67 -6.71 8.14
C SER A 22 8.51 -6.79 9.65
N ARG A 23 8.36 -5.65 10.28
CA ARG A 23 8.35 -5.50 11.71
C ARG A 23 7.33 -4.44 12.07
N LEU A 24 6.37 -4.80 12.88
CA LEU A 24 5.32 -3.87 13.29
C LEU A 24 5.93 -2.64 13.96
N GLY A 25 5.39 -1.49 13.64
CA GLY A 25 5.91 -0.19 14.03
C GLY A 25 6.49 0.57 12.86
N TYR A 26 7.11 -0.14 11.89
CA TYR A 26 7.70 0.53 10.72
C TYR A 26 6.66 0.99 9.71
N GLU A 27 5.43 0.55 9.80
CA GLU A 27 4.34 1.11 9.00
C GLU A 27 4.20 2.61 9.24
N LYS A 28 4.64 3.10 10.41
CA LYS A 28 4.58 4.52 10.73
C LYS A 28 5.49 5.36 9.84
N VAL A 29 6.60 4.78 9.39
CA VAL A 29 7.50 5.47 8.47
C VAL A 29 6.78 5.72 7.15
N ALA A 30 6.14 4.68 6.63
CA ALA A 30 5.40 4.81 5.37
C ALA A 30 4.23 5.76 5.49
N MET A 31 3.47 5.66 6.56
CA MET A 31 2.29 6.50 6.71
C MET A 31 2.68 7.98 6.90
N ASN A 32 3.76 8.26 7.63
CA ASN A 32 4.22 9.64 7.80
C ASN A 32 4.82 10.19 6.51
N THR A 33 5.49 9.36 5.73
CA THR A 33 6.01 9.77 4.42
C THR A 33 4.85 10.10 3.48
N ALA A 34 3.84 9.24 3.43
CA ALA A 34 2.66 9.46 2.61
C ALA A 34 1.93 10.75 3.01
N ALA A 35 1.80 10.98 4.30
CA ALA A 35 1.18 12.21 4.81
C ALA A 35 1.95 13.45 4.37
N SER A 36 3.27 13.42 4.47
CA SER A 36 4.11 14.54 4.05
C SER A 36 3.94 14.84 2.57
N VAL A 37 3.95 13.79 1.75
CA VAL A 37 3.79 13.96 0.30
C VAL A 37 2.40 14.51 -0.02
N ALA A 38 1.37 13.95 0.61
CA ALA A 38 0.00 14.39 0.36
C ALA A 38 -0.19 15.87 0.73
N ARG A 39 0.41 16.31 1.84
CA ARG A 39 0.36 17.73 2.23
C ARG A 39 1.06 18.60 1.22
N LEU A 40 2.22 18.19 0.74
CA LEU A 40 2.95 18.93 -0.29
C LEU A 40 2.14 19.06 -1.57
N MET A 41 1.34 18.05 -1.88
CA MET A 41 0.50 18.08 -3.07
C MET A 41 -0.77 18.91 -2.90
N GLY A 42 -1.13 19.26 -1.67
CA GLY A 42 -2.28 20.10 -1.42
C GLY A 42 -3.56 19.35 -1.03
N PHE A 43 -3.44 18.09 -0.63
CA PHE A 43 -4.61 17.37 -0.11
C PHE A 43 -5.08 17.97 1.21
N SER A 44 -6.38 17.92 1.45
CA SER A 44 -6.96 18.39 2.70
C SER A 44 -6.48 17.55 3.88
N ASP A 45 -6.55 18.10 5.09
CA ASP A 45 -6.17 17.35 6.29
C ASP A 45 -6.97 16.06 6.43
N GLU A 46 -8.24 16.08 6.08
CA GLU A 46 -9.08 14.89 6.12
C GLU A 46 -8.58 13.81 5.18
N ARG A 47 -8.23 14.19 3.95
CA ARG A 47 -7.72 13.24 2.97
C ARG A 47 -6.34 12.71 3.37
N VAL A 48 -5.52 13.54 3.99
CA VAL A 48 -4.21 13.12 4.50
C VAL A 48 -4.40 12.05 5.57
N GLU A 49 -5.35 12.24 6.50
CA GLU A 49 -5.62 11.25 7.55
C GLU A 49 -6.19 9.96 6.99
N ASP A 50 -7.05 10.04 5.98
CA ASP A 50 -7.57 8.86 5.28
C ASP A 50 -6.43 8.05 4.68
N LEU A 51 -5.53 8.74 4.00
CA LEU A 51 -4.38 8.08 3.36
C LEU A 51 -3.46 7.44 4.39
N LYS A 52 -3.18 8.15 5.48
CA LYS A 52 -2.34 7.60 6.55
C LYS A 52 -2.87 6.28 7.05
N THR A 53 -4.17 6.23 7.32
CA THR A 53 -4.81 5.01 7.82
C THR A 53 -4.74 3.90 6.78
N ALA A 54 -5.04 4.21 5.53
CA ALA A 54 -5.00 3.21 4.47
C ALA A 54 -3.59 2.65 4.27
N VAL A 55 -2.58 3.52 4.28
CA VAL A 55 -1.18 3.09 4.12
C VAL A 55 -0.74 2.22 5.29
N ALA A 56 -1.10 2.61 6.51
CA ALA A 56 -0.77 1.81 7.69
C ALA A 56 -1.37 0.41 7.59
N GLU A 57 -2.64 0.32 7.21
CA GLU A 57 -3.31 -0.97 7.06
C GLU A 57 -2.67 -1.82 5.96
N ALA A 58 -2.32 -1.21 4.83
CA ALA A 58 -1.68 -1.94 3.74
C ALA A 58 -0.31 -2.46 4.14
N CYS A 59 0.46 -1.67 4.87
CA CYS A 59 1.77 -2.09 5.35
C CYS A 59 1.66 -3.21 6.38
N ILE A 60 0.73 -3.09 7.31
CA ILE A 60 0.51 -4.14 8.31
C ILE A 60 0.09 -5.43 7.64
N ASN A 61 -0.82 -5.37 6.66
CA ASN A 61 -1.21 -6.54 5.90
C ASN A 61 -0.02 -7.17 5.18
N ALA A 62 0.84 -6.35 4.58
CA ALA A 62 2.03 -6.85 3.90
C ALA A 62 2.99 -7.53 4.87
N MET A 63 3.18 -6.95 6.05
CA MET A 63 4.07 -7.51 7.07
C MET A 63 3.52 -8.80 7.68
N GLU A 64 2.26 -8.78 8.10
CA GLU A 64 1.65 -9.89 8.81
C GLU A 64 1.24 -11.02 7.90
N HIS A 65 0.56 -10.71 6.82
CA HIS A 65 -0.04 -11.74 5.95
C HIS A 65 0.86 -12.07 4.76
N GLY A 66 1.51 -11.07 4.18
CA GLY A 66 2.39 -11.29 3.06
C GLY A 66 3.71 -11.91 3.48
N ASN A 67 4.43 -11.25 4.34
CA ASN A 67 5.76 -11.67 4.79
C ASN A 67 5.74 -12.48 6.08
N LYS A 68 4.58 -12.62 6.71
CA LYS A 68 4.40 -13.40 7.95
C LYS A 68 5.35 -12.98 9.06
N LEU A 69 5.60 -11.69 9.15
CA LEU A 69 6.49 -11.07 10.12
C LEU A 69 7.93 -11.60 10.07
N ASP A 70 8.33 -12.11 8.92
CA ASP A 70 9.71 -12.55 8.70
C ASP A 70 10.57 -11.32 8.46
N GLU A 71 11.40 -10.98 9.44
CA GLU A 71 12.22 -9.76 9.38
C GLU A 71 13.33 -9.82 8.34
N SER A 72 13.58 -10.99 7.78
CA SER A 72 14.53 -11.12 6.67
C SER A 72 13.91 -10.66 5.35
N LEU A 73 12.58 -10.53 5.30
CA LEU A 73 11.87 -10.02 4.15
C LEU A 73 11.52 -8.56 4.36
N SER A 74 11.40 -7.82 3.29
CA SER A 74 11.09 -6.40 3.38
C SER A 74 9.76 -6.09 2.70
N VAL A 75 9.19 -4.97 3.09
CA VAL A 75 8.01 -4.40 2.46
C VAL A 75 8.47 -3.21 1.64
N GLY A 76 8.17 -3.22 0.36
CA GLY A 76 8.45 -2.10 -0.51
C GLY A 76 7.27 -1.14 -0.55
N VAL A 77 7.53 0.15 -0.47
CA VAL A 77 6.49 1.18 -0.60
C VAL A 77 6.95 2.17 -1.63
N VAL A 78 6.17 2.32 -2.68
CA VAL A 78 6.47 3.29 -3.73
C VAL A 78 5.33 4.29 -3.80
N LEU A 79 5.69 5.55 -3.59
CA LEU A 79 4.75 6.66 -3.74
C LEU A 79 5.03 7.32 -5.08
N SER A 80 4.02 7.39 -5.92
CA SER A 80 4.15 8.00 -7.25
C SER A 80 3.21 9.19 -7.32
N MET A 81 3.77 10.34 -7.63
CA MET A 81 3.04 11.61 -7.65
C MET A 81 2.92 12.13 -9.08
N ASP A 82 1.71 12.50 -9.46
CA ASP A 82 1.53 13.29 -10.68
C ASP A 82 0.78 14.56 -10.32
N ALA A 83 0.34 15.31 -11.32
CA ALA A 83 -0.28 16.61 -11.07
C ALA A 83 -1.58 16.53 -10.26
N ASN A 84 -2.29 15.41 -10.35
CA ASN A 84 -3.65 15.31 -9.82
C ASN A 84 -3.86 14.13 -8.89
N SER A 85 -2.89 13.26 -8.73
CA SER A 85 -3.11 12.06 -7.92
C SER A 85 -1.82 11.59 -7.24
N LEU A 86 -2.03 10.86 -6.18
CA LEU A 86 -0.95 10.19 -5.45
C LEU A 86 -1.29 8.70 -5.41
N GLU A 87 -0.36 7.90 -5.89
CA GLU A 87 -0.46 6.45 -5.82
C GLU A 87 0.53 5.93 -4.79
N VAL A 88 0.06 5.02 -3.96
CA VAL A 88 0.91 4.31 -3.01
C VAL A 88 0.80 2.83 -3.29
N LYS A 89 1.91 2.21 -3.61
CA LYS A 89 1.96 0.78 -3.89
C LYS A 89 2.79 0.11 -2.81
N VAL A 90 2.17 -0.83 -2.11
CA VAL A 90 2.80 -1.57 -1.02
C VAL A 90 2.99 -3.01 -1.47
N THR A 91 4.23 -3.45 -1.53
CA THR A 91 4.59 -4.77 -2.05
C THR A 91 5.24 -5.61 -0.97
N ASP A 92 4.77 -6.83 -0.79
CA ASP A 92 5.44 -7.79 0.06
C ASP A 92 6.27 -8.74 -0.81
N ASN A 93 7.25 -9.39 -0.17
CA ASN A 93 8.10 -10.39 -0.82
C ASN A 93 7.74 -11.80 -0.36
N GLY A 94 6.59 -11.93 0.28
CA GLY A 94 6.12 -13.22 0.73
C GLY A 94 5.59 -14.06 -0.42
N GLU A 95 5.41 -15.32 -0.15
CA GLU A 95 4.88 -16.24 -1.16
C GLU A 95 3.36 -16.21 -1.23
N GLY A 96 2.75 -15.30 -0.47
CA GLY A 96 1.31 -15.22 -0.37
C GLY A 96 0.78 -16.29 0.59
N PRO A 97 -0.54 -16.41 0.68
CA PRO A 97 -1.12 -17.40 1.57
C PRO A 97 -0.76 -18.79 1.10
N GLN A 98 -0.01 -19.51 1.92
CA GLN A 98 0.30 -20.89 1.62
C GLN A 98 -0.79 -21.78 2.17
N SER A 99 -1.20 -22.72 1.35
CA SER A 99 -2.07 -23.76 1.85
C SER A 99 -1.30 -24.56 2.87
N SER A 100 -1.61 -24.38 4.12
CA SER A 100 -0.98 -25.21 5.12
C SER A 100 -1.70 -26.55 5.14
N THR A 101 -0.91 -27.58 5.04
CA THR A 101 -1.38 -28.90 5.27
C THR A 101 -1.28 -29.13 6.75
N GLY A 102 -2.33 -28.92 7.48
CA GLY A 102 -1.99 -29.05 8.78
C GLY A 102 -2.95 -29.41 9.86
N ALA A 103 -2.60 -29.05 11.05
CA ALA A 103 -3.35 -29.39 12.23
C ALA A 103 -4.71 -28.71 12.22
N PRO A 104 -5.74 -29.32 12.85
CA PRO A 104 -7.11 -28.79 12.82
C PRO A 104 -7.24 -27.36 13.32
N ASP A 105 -6.38 -26.94 14.24
CA ASP A 105 -6.43 -25.59 14.81
C ASP A 105 -6.04 -24.50 13.81
N ILE A 106 -5.37 -24.87 12.75
CA ILE A 106 -4.91 -23.93 11.74
C ILE A 106 -6.10 -23.35 10.97
N HIS A 107 -7.14 -24.12 10.75
CA HIS A 107 -8.32 -23.63 10.04
C HIS A 107 -8.99 -22.48 10.77
N LYS A 108 -9.14 -22.61 12.08
CA LYS A 108 -9.76 -21.56 12.87
C LYS A 108 -8.90 -20.30 12.89
N LYS A 109 -7.59 -20.48 13.07
CA LYS A 109 -6.64 -19.38 13.09
C LYS A 109 -6.60 -18.67 11.74
N MET A 110 -6.58 -19.43 10.66
CA MET A 110 -6.61 -18.87 9.32
C MET A 110 -7.90 -18.11 9.05
N GLN A 111 -9.02 -18.61 9.55
CA GLN A 111 -10.29 -17.94 9.39
C GLN A 111 -10.31 -16.61 10.12
N GLU A 112 -9.77 -16.56 11.34
CA GLU A 112 -9.66 -15.32 12.09
C GLU A 112 -8.74 -14.31 11.40
N GLU A 113 -7.61 -14.79 10.86
CA GLU A 113 -6.68 -13.95 10.12
C GLU A 113 -7.32 -13.42 8.83
N GLU A 114 -8.08 -14.25 8.13
CA GLU A 114 -8.79 -13.84 6.92
C GLU A 114 -9.85 -12.79 7.23
N GLU A 115 -10.56 -12.94 8.33
CA GLU A 115 -11.55 -11.95 8.75
C GLU A 115 -10.89 -10.62 9.09
N ALA A 116 -9.80 -10.65 9.84
CA ALA A 116 -9.06 -9.44 10.18
C ALA A 116 -8.50 -8.76 8.93
N ARG A 117 -7.95 -9.56 8.01
CA ARG A 117 -7.44 -9.04 6.75
C ARG A 117 -8.54 -8.44 5.91
N GLY A 118 -9.69 -9.09 5.86
CA GLY A 118 -10.85 -8.60 5.12
C GLY A 118 -11.35 -7.27 5.64
N MET A 119 -11.33 -7.07 6.97
CA MET A 119 -11.71 -5.80 7.57
C MET A 119 -10.71 -4.70 7.20
N GLY A 120 -9.41 -5.01 7.24
CA GLY A 120 -8.38 -4.06 6.82
C GLY A 120 -8.51 -3.68 5.37
N MET A 121 -8.76 -4.64 4.50
CA MET A 121 -8.96 -4.39 3.08
C MET A 121 -10.21 -3.55 2.83
N PHE A 122 -11.28 -3.82 3.56
CA PHE A 122 -12.50 -3.02 3.48
C PHE A 122 -12.23 -1.57 3.88
N LEU A 123 -11.47 -1.38 4.95
CA LEU A 123 -11.12 -0.04 5.43
C LEU A 123 -10.32 0.72 4.38
N ILE A 124 -9.33 0.08 3.79
CA ILE A 124 -8.53 0.70 2.72
C ILE A 124 -9.47 1.14 1.58
N GLN A 125 -10.34 0.25 1.16
CA GLN A 125 -11.26 0.53 0.06
C GLN A 125 -12.17 1.70 0.36
N ALA A 126 -12.57 1.87 1.63
CA ALA A 126 -13.43 2.96 2.04
C ALA A 126 -12.71 4.31 2.08
N LEU A 127 -11.39 4.31 2.27
CA LEU A 127 -10.63 5.53 2.52
C LEU A 127 -9.93 6.11 1.30
N VAL A 128 -9.71 5.32 0.27
CA VAL A 128 -9.02 5.77 -0.94
C VAL A 128 -9.97 5.77 -2.14
N ASP A 129 -9.57 6.43 -3.21
CA ASP A 129 -10.41 6.57 -4.39
C ASP A 129 -10.34 5.34 -5.29
N GLU A 130 -9.18 4.71 -5.36
CA GLU A 130 -9.00 3.49 -6.14
C GLU A 130 -8.11 2.54 -5.36
N VAL A 131 -8.41 1.26 -5.44
CA VAL A 131 -7.55 0.25 -4.84
C VAL A 131 -7.53 -1.00 -5.72
N GLU A 132 -6.36 -1.60 -5.79
CA GLU A 132 -6.17 -2.83 -6.54
C GLU A 132 -5.25 -3.74 -5.72
N TRP A 133 -5.64 -4.99 -5.58
CA TRP A 133 -4.80 -6.00 -4.96
C TRP A 133 -4.40 -7.00 -6.02
N VAL A 134 -3.09 -7.25 -6.10
CA VAL A 134 -2.56 -8.23 -7.04
C VAL A 134 -1.73 -9.23 -6.27
N SER A 135 -2.06 -10.50 -6.44
CA SER A 135 -1.29 -11.59 -5.87
C SER A 135 -0.64 -12.32 -7.02
N SER A 136 0.68 -12.36 -7.02
CA SER A 136 1.43 -12.87 -8.15
C SER A 136 2.66 -13.65 -7.70
N PRO A 137 2.43 -14.82 -7.04
CA PRO A 137 3.57 -15.65 -6.65
C PRO A 137 4.30 -16.18 -7.89
N PRO A 138 5.62 -16.32 -7.84
CA PRO A 138 6.48 -16.07 -6.69
C PRO A 138 6.96 -14.63 -6.56
N ALA A 139 6.47 -13.72 -7.39
CA ALA A 139 6.95 -12.34 -7.41
C ALA A 139 6.48 -11.50 -6.21
N GLY A 140 5.57 -12.05 -5.40
CA GLY A 140 5.02 -11.34 -4.27
C GLY A 140 3.63 -10.79 -4.58
N SER A 141 3.11 -10.01 -3.66
CA SER A 141 1.79 -9.42 -3.80
C SER A 141 1.89 -7.94 -3.54
N TYR A 142 0.97 -7.16 -4.09
CA TYR A 142 0.95 -5.74 -3.80
C TYR A 142 -0.47 -5.21 -3.66
N ALA A 143 -0.56 -4.11 -2.93
CA ALA A 143 -1.76 -3.29 -2.84
C ALA A 143 -1.42 -1.94 -3.46
N ARG A 144 -2.21 -1.51 -4.40
CA ARG A 144 -2.05 -0.22 -5.07
C ARG A 144 -3.24 0.65 -4.67
N MET A 145 -2.94 1.79 -4.07
CA MET A 145 -3.95 2.74 -3.60
C MET A 145 -3.75 4.06 -4.30
N VAL A 146 -4.84 4.69 -4.70
CA VAL A 146 -4.76 5.99 -5.38
C VAL A 146 -5.75 6.94 -4.74
N ILE A 147 -5.30 8.16 -4.46
CA ILE A 147 -6.18 9.26 -4.09
C ILE A 147 -6.00 10.39 -5.10
N HIS A 148 -7.10 11.03 -5.42
CA HIS A 148 -7.12 12.13 -6.39
C HIS A 148 -7.33 13.45 -5.66
N LEU A 149 -6.65 14.49 -6.14
CA LEU A 149 -6.93 15.83 -5.68
C LEU A 149 -8.35 16.20 -6.08
N SER A 150 -9.07 16.83 -5.15
CA SER A 150 -10.44 17.21 -5.41
C SER A 150 -10.52 18.14 -6.62
N GLN A 151 -11.43 17.82 -7.53
CA GLN A 151 -11.73 18.73 -8.62
C GLN A 151 -12.55 19.88 -8.10
N PRO A 152 -12.28 21.10 -8.57
CA PRO A 152 -13.15 22.20 -8.21
C PRO A 152 -14.58 21.89 -8.65
N ALA A 153 -15.55 22.24 -7.83
CA ALA A 153 -16.95 22.06 -8.18
C ALA A 153 -17.26 22.90 -9.39
N LEU A 154 -17.95 22.32 -10.34
CA LEU A 154 -18.36 23.04 -11.54
C LEU A 154 -19.62 23.87 -11.29
#